data_637253482422ac2ce08559564db27c01
#
_entry.id   637253482422ac2ce08559564db27c01
#
_cell.length_a   1.000
_cell.length_b   1.000
_cell.length_c   1.000
_cell.angle_alpha   90.00
_cell.angle_beta   90.00
_cell.angle_gamma   90.00
#
_symmetry.space_group_name_H-M   'P 1'
#
loop_
_entity.id
_entity.type
_entity.pdbx_description
1 polymer ?
#
loop_
_entity_poly.entity_id
_entity_poly.type
_entity_poly.pdbx_seq_one_letter_code
_entity_poly.pdbx_strand_id
1 'polypeptide(L)'
;THTVARMLERDDFDKRYRSNQAIAIHEFLYPLIQGYDSVALKADLELGGTDQKFNLLMGRELQKHFGQSPQCILTMPLLEGLDGVNKMSKSMNNYVGITESPKEIFGKLMSISDQLMWRYLELLSFESLSTIQTWQKEVAEGRNPRDIKILFAQEIVARFHTPIDATHALADFETRFKHGALPDDIAEKII
;
A
#
# COMPACT_ATOMS: atom_id res chain seq x y z
N THR A 1 3.22 -32.80 7.11
CA THR A 1 1.95 -32.85 6.38
C THR A 1 0.98 -31.82 6.94
N HIS A 2 0.42 -31.02 6.06
CA HIS A 2 -0.56 -30.01 6.46
C HIS A 2 -1.96 -30.63 6.48
N THR A 3 -2.78 -30.19 7.45
CA THR A 3 -4.15 -30.71 7.62
C THR A 3 -5.18 -29.69 7.16
N VAL A 4 -6.38 -30.17 6.81
CA VAL A 4 -7.53 -29.28 6.51
C VAL A 4 -7.83 -28.37 7.71
N ALA A 5 -7.73 -28.88 8.94
CA ALA A 5 -7.92 -28.08 10.15
C ALA A 5 -6.95 -26.87 10.20
N ARG A 6 -5.67 -27.08 9.83
CA ARG A 6 -4.69 -26.00 9.75
C ARG A 6 -5.03 -24.98 8.66
N MET A 7 -5.55 -25.44 7.51
CA MET A 7 -5.98 -24.52 6.45
C MET A 7 -7.17 -23.66 6.87
N LEU A 8 -8.08 -24.23 7.66
CA LEU A 8 -9.25 -23.49 8.18
C LEU A 8 -8.92 -22.43 9.23
N GLU A 9 -7.66 -22.34 9.71
CA GLU A 9 -7.21 -21.24 10.57
C GLU A 9 -6.93 -19.94 9.79
N ARG A 10 -6.88 -19.99 8.45
CA ARG A 10 -6.77 -18.80 7.62
C ARG A 10 -8.07 -18.00 7.69
N ASP A 11 -7.98 -16.68 7.94
CA ASP A 11 -9.12 -15.80 8.25
C ASP A 11 -10.27 -15.92 7.26
N ASP A 12 -9.99 -15.95 5.95
CA ASP A 12 -11.03 -16.03 4.91
C ASP A 12 -11.69 -17.41 4.88
N PHE A 13 -10.93 -18.50 5.09
CA PHE A 13 -11.49 -19.83 5.18
C PHE A 13 -12.31 -20.02 6.45
N ASP A 14 -11.85 -19.51 7.60
CA ASP A 14 -12.59 -19.55 8.86
C ASP A 14 -13.93 -18.85 8.74
N LYS A 15 -13.92 -17.61 8.20
CA LYS A 15 -15.14 -16.82 7.97
C LYS A 15 -16.14 -17.54 7.05
N ARG A 16 -15.65 -18.06 5.91
CA ARG A 16 -16.49 -18.77 4.94
C ARG A 16 -17.01 -20.08 5.50
N TYR A 17 -16.18 -20.84 6.22
CA TYR A 17 -16.59 -22.09 6.86
C TYR A 17 -17.70 -21.84 7.90
N ARG A 18 -17.54 -20.84 8.78
CA ARG A 18 -18.53 -20.50 9.80
C ARG A 18 -19.83 -19.96 9.22
N SER A 19 -19.76 -19.32 8.07
CA SER A 19 -20.95 -18.80 7.37
C SER A 19 -21.56 -19.76 6.35
N ASN A 20 -21.12 -21.04 6.36
CA ASN A 20 -21.54 -22.09 5.41
C ASN A 20 -21.37 -21.71 3.93
N GLN A 21 -20.36 -20.88 3.63
CA GLN A 21 -20.01 -20.55 2.25
C GLN A 21 -19.08 -21.62 1.69
N ALA A 22 -19.22 -21.89 0.39
CA ALA A 22 -18.41 -22.92 -0.28
C ALA A 22 -16.92 -22.58 -0.25
N ILE A 23 -16.08 -23.57 0.06
CA ILE A 23 -14.62 -23.52 -0.07
C ILE A 23 -14.25 -24.68 -1.00
N ALA A 24 -13.67 -24.36 -2.16
CA ALA A 24 -13.27 -25.38 -3.10
C ALA A 24 -11.93 -26.02 -2.67
N ILE A 25 -11.77 -27.32 -2.92
CA ILE A 25 -10.58 -28.08 -2.52
C ILE A 25 -9.29 -27.46 -3.09
N HIS A 26 -9.33 -26.98 -4.33
CA HIS A 26 -8.16 -26.36 -4.96
C HIS A 26 -7.69 -25.08 -4.26
N GLU A 27 -8.56 -24.38 -3.53
CA GLU A 27 -8.20 -23.18 -2.77
C GLU A 27 -7.22 -23.50 -1.63
N PHE A 28 -7.30 -24.72 -1.05
CA PHE A 28 -6.33 -25.18 -0.06
C PHE A 28 -4.94 -25.44 -0.65
N LEU A 29 -4.83 -25.63 -1.96
CA LEU A 29 -3.53 -25.84 -2.59
C LEU A 29 -2.72 -24.55 -2.71
N TYR A 30 -3.39 -23.39 -2.81
CA TYR A 30 -2.71 -22.11 -3.00
C TYR A 30 -1.67 -21.80 -1.90
N PRO A 31 -2.00 -21.87 -0.59
CA PRO A 31 -1.00 -21.64 0.45
C PRO A 31 0.16 -22.65 0.43
N LEU A 32 -0.09 -23.88 0.01
CA LEU A 32 0.94 -24.91 -0.10
C LEU A 32 1.87 -24.65 -1.28
N ILE A 33 1.31 -24.24 -2.44
CA ILE A 33 2.11 -23.92 -3.64
C ILE A 33 2.97 -22.70 -3.37
N GLN A 34 2.39 -21.63 -2.83
CA GLN A 34 3.14 -20.43 -2.43
C GLN A 34 4.23 -20.77 -1.40
N GLY A 35 3.91 -21.58 -0.39
CA GLY A 35 4.89 -22.00 0.61
C GLY A 35 5.99 -22.88 0.02
N TYR A 36 5.71 -23.66 -1.03
CA TYR A 36 6.73 -24.43 -1.73
C TYR A 36 7.70 -23.56 -2.54
N ASP A 37 7.27 -22.37 -3.00
CA ASP A 37 8.19 -21.42 -3.65
C ASP A 37 9.34 -21.05 -2.71
N SER A 38 9.06 -20.85 -1.42
CA SER A 38 10.11 -20.60 -0.40
C SER A 38 11.10 -21.77 -0.30
N VAL A 39 10.62 -23.02 -0.41
CA VAL A 39 11.47 -24.23 -0.43
C VAL A 39 12.33 -24.26 -1.69
N ALA A 40 11.72 -24.04 -2.86
CA ALA A 40 12.39 -24.08 -4.16
C ALA A 40 13.46 -23.01 -4.29
N LEU A 41 13.18 -21.79 -3.80
CA LEU A 41 14.11 -20.66 -3.78
C LEU A 41 15.15 -20.76 -2.67
N LYS A 42 14.96 -21.65 -1.68
CA LYS A 42 15.75 -21.71 -0.44
C LYS A 42 15.83 -20.34 0.22
N ALA A 43 14.70 -19.65 0.31
CA ALA A 43 14.63 -18.28 0.79
C ALA A 43 15.07 -18.18 2.26
N ASP A 44 15.91 -17.20 2.57
CA ASP A 44 16.33 -16.87 3.94
C ASP A 44 15.39 -15.85 4.60
N LEU A 45 14.76 -15.00 3.79
CA LEU A 45 13.83 -13.97 4.22
C LEU A 45 12.73 -13.80 3.18
N GLU A 46 11.48 -13.76 3.63
CA GLU A 46 10.32 -13.48 2.79
C GLU A 46 9.55 -12.25 3.32
N LEU A 47 9.28 -11.31 2.41
CA LEU A 47 8.55 -10.07 2.70
C LEU A 47 7.13 -10.18 2.19
N GLY A 48 6.16 -9.70 2.97
CA GLY A 48 4.77 -9.67 2.53
C GLY A 48 3.90 -8.66 3.28
N GLY A 49 2.67 -8.53 2.84
CA GLY A 49 1.65 -7.81 3.62
C GLY A 49 1.21 -8.63 4.84
N THR A 50 0.62 -7.97 5.83
CA THR A 50 0.06 -8.64 7.01
C THR A 50 -1.01 -9.68 6.64
N ASP A 51 -1.71 -9.48 5.53
CA ASP A 51 -2.68 -10.42 4.94
C ASP A 51 -2.04 -11.73 4.44
N GLN A 52 -0.73 -11.72 4.15
CA GLN A 52 0.03 -12.87 3.67
C GLN A 52 0.67 -13.70 4.78
N LYS A 53 0.56 -13.27 6.04
CA LYS A 53 1.25 -13.89 7.17
C LYS A 53 1.03 -15.41 7.25
N PHE A 54 -0.19 -15.88 7.03
CA PHE A 54 -0.49 -17.32 7.04
C PHE A 54 0.31 -18.07 5.96
N ASN A 55 0.32 -17.54 4.72
CA ASN A 55 1.04 -18.18 3.61
C ASN A 55 2.56 -18.16 3.82
N LEU A 56 3.11 -17.06 4.37
CA LEU A 56 4.54 -16.96 4.72
C LEU A 56 4.94 -17.96 5.80
N LEU A 57 4.09 -18.16 6.81
CA LEU A 57 4.30 -19.19 7.84
C LEU A 57 4.23 -20.60 7.26
N MET A 58 3.38 -20.82 6.25
CA MET A 58 3.33 -22.09 5.53
C MET A 58 4.67 -22.41 4.85
N GLY A 59 5.32 -21.43 4.25
CA GLY A 59 6.67 -21.56 3.68
C GLY A 59 7.69 -22.04 4.70
N ARG A 60 7.70 -21.45 5.90
CA ARG A 60 8.57 -21.87 7.01
C ARG A 60 8.35 -23.33 7.41
N GLU A 61 7.08 -23.75 7.51
CA GLU A 61 6.74 -25.13 7.88
C GLU A 61 7.17 -26.12 6.80
N LEU A 62 6.97 -25.77 5.53
CA LEU A 62 7.44 -26.59 4.40
C LEU A 62 8.96 -26.69 4.34
N GLN A 63 9.69 -25.59 4.54
CA GLN A 63 11.15 -25.63 4.59
C GLN A 63 11.65 -26.60 5.65
N LYS A 64 11.08 -26.60 6.87
CA LYS A 64 11.42 -27.59 7.90
C LYS A 64 11.15 -29.02 7.43
N HIS A 65 10.01 -29.24 6.79
CA HIS A 65 9.65 -30.57 6.28
C HIS A 65 10.62 -31.07 5.21
N PHE A 66 11.16 -30.17 4.40
CA PHE A 66 12.18 -30.48 3.39
C PHE A 66 13.63 -30.41 3.91
N GLY A 67 13.82 -30.32 5.23
CA GLY A 67 15.15 -30.34 5.86
C GLY A 67 15.94 -29.03 5.70
N GLN A 68 15.27 -27.93 5.36
CA GLN A 68 15.88 -26.61 5.26
C GLN A 68 15.72 -25.81 6.55
N SER A 69 16.60 -24.85 6.78
CA SER A 69 16.43 -23.83 7.81
C SER A 69 15.22 -22.95 7.47
N PRO A 70 14.29 -22.72 8.42
CA PRO A 70 13.11 -21.91 8.13
C PRO A 70 13.51 -20.44 7.93
N GLN A 71 13.00 -19.85 6.87
CA GLN A 71 13.18 -18.42 6.56
C GLN A 71 12.68 -17.50 7.68
N CYS A 72 13.23 -16.30 7.76
CA CYS A 72 12.61 -15.19 8.47
C CYS A 72 11.42 -14.66 7.65
N ILE A 73 10.40 -14.13 8.33
CA ILE A 73 9.32 -13.42 7.66
C ILE A 73 9.23 -11.99 8.20
N LEU A 74 9.02 -11.04 7.30
CA LEU A 74 8.76 -9.65 7.65
C LEU A 74 7.44 -9.25 7.00
N THR A 75 6.50 -8.78 7.82
CA THR A 75 5.20 -8.34 7.30
C THR A 75 5.02 -6.83 7.50
N MET A 76 4.53 -6.17 6.45
CA MET A 76 4.18 -4.76 6.46
C MET A 76 2.66 -4.58 6.47
N PRO A 77 2.15 -3.54 7.14
CA PRO A 77 0.74 -3.20 7.04
C PRO A 77 0.31 -2.99 5.60
N LEU A 78 -0.94 -3.31 5.29
CA LEU A 78 -1.52 -3.00 4.00
C LEU A 78 -1.63 -1.48 3.83
N LEU A 79 -1.36 -1.02 2.61
CA LEU A 79 -1.56 0.37 2.22
C LEU A 79 -3.01 0.53 1.76
N GLU A 80 -3.74 1.40 2.41
CA GLU A 80 -5.08 1.80 2.02
C GLU A 80 -5.01 2.62 0.72
N GLY A 81 -6.03 2.50 -0.13
CA GLY A 81 -6.14 3.32 -1.33
C GLY A 81 -6.58 4.75 -1.02
N LEU A 82 -6.77 5.55 -2.07
CA LEU A 82 -7.17 6.96 -1.95
C LEU A 82 -8.50 7.16 -1.21
N ASP A 83 -9.33 6.11 -1.15
CA ASP A 83 -10.58 6.06 -0.38
C ASP A 83 -10.38 5.95 1.14
N GLY A 84 -9.16 5.62 1.59
CA GLY A 84 -8.80 5.47 3.00
C GLY A 84 -9.43 4.27 3.70
N VAL A 85 -10.04 3.33 2.97
CA VAL A 85 -10.77 2.18 3.50
C VAL A 85 -10.29 0.87 2.91
N ASN A 86 -10.32 0.77 1.59
CA ASN A 86 -9.97 -0.45 0.89
C ASN A 86 -8.46 -0.50 0.61
N LYS A 87 -7.92 -1.72 0.53
CA LYS A 87 -6.55 -1.93 0.06
C LYS A 87 -6.33 -1.25 -1.27
N MET A 88 -5.21 -0.54 -1.41
CA MET A 88 -4.82 0.07 -2.68
C MET A 88 -4.70 -1.00 -3.78
N SER A 89 -5.42 -0.82 -4.87
CA SER A 89 -5.37 -1.75 -6.01
C SER A 89 -5.77 -1.09 -7.33
N LYS A 90 -5.24 -1.61 -8.43
CA LYS A 90 -5.61 -1.17 -9.79
C LYS A 90 -7.07 -1.48 -10.11
N SER A 91 -7.58 -2.64 -9.68
CA SER A 91 -8.97 -3.07 -9.93
C SER A 91 -10.01 -2.17 -9.26
N MET A 92 -9.65 -1.55 -8.13
CA MET A 92 -10.51 -0.61 -7.39
C MET A 92 -10.35 0.83 -7.86
N ASN A 93 -9.40 1.09 -8.76
CA ASN A 93 -9.05 2.44 -9.22
C ASN A 93 -8.79 3.45 -8.08
N ASN A 94 -8.31 2.97 -6.93
CA ASN A 94 -8.03 3.76 -5.73
C ASN A 94 -6.53 3.90 -5.47
N TYR A 95 -5.70 3.78 -6.50
CA TYR A 95 -4.24 3.73 -6.41
C TYR A 95 -3.55 5.01 -6.90
N VAL A 96 -2.32 5.18 -6.44
CA VAL A 96 -1.33 6.10 -7.00
C VAL A 96 -0.29 5.27 -7.74
N GLY A 97 -0.21 5.44 -9.07
CA GLY A 97 0.76 4.70 -9.89
C GLY A 97 2.11 5.40 -9.91
N ILE A 98 3.18 4.67 -9.64
CA ILE A 98 4.56 5.21 -9.65
C ILE A 98 5.04 5.64 -11.05
N THR A 99 4.33 5.21 -12.10
CA THR A 99 4.59 5.58 -13.51
C THR A 99 3.61 6.63 -14.03
N GLU A 100 2.70 7.12 -13.20
CA GLU A 100 1.82 8.24 -13.56
C GLU A 100 2.62 9.54 -13.66
N SER A 101 2.05 10.53 -14.34
CA SER A 101 2.72 11.83 -14.46
C SER A 101 2.93 12.50 -13.09
N PRO A 102 3.96 13.34 -12.92
CA PRO A 102 4.20 14.11 -11.69
C PRO A 102 2.96 14.86 -11.20
N LYS A 103 2.19 15.45 -12.12
CA LYS A 103 0.95 16.19 -11.82
C LYS A 103 -0.14 15.28 -11.26
N GLU A 104 -0.30 14.07 -11.81
CA GLU A 104 -1.30 13.11 -11.35
C GLU A 104 -0.95 12.56 -9.97
N ILE A 105 0.31 12.14 -9.76
CA ILE A 105 0.78 11.68 -8.46
C ILE A 105 0.55 12.77 -7.41
N PHE A 106 1.00 13.99 -7.69
CA PHE A 106 0.86 15.12 -6.78
C PHE A 106 -0.62 15.42 -6.47
N GLY A 107 -1.47 15.50 -7.50
CA GLY A 107 -2.90 15.78 -7.34
C GLY A 107 -3.63 14.71 -6.53
N LYS A 108 -3.34 13.44 -6.77
CA LYS A 108 -3.90 12.32 -6.02
C LYS A 108 -3.49 12.37 -4.54
N LEU A 109 -2.21 12.62 -4.24
CA LEU A 109 -1.74 12.75 -2.86
C LEU A 109 -2.31 13.98 -2.15
N MET A 110 -2.55 15.08 -2.86
CA MET A 110 -3.23 16.24 -2.29
C MET A 110 -4.72 16.00 -2.01
N SER A 111 -5.35 15.03 -2.69
CA SER A 111 -6.78 14.73 -2.53
C SER A 111 -7.12 13.79 -1.36
N ILE A 112 -6.14 13.11 -0.77
CA ILE A 112 -6.38 12.20 0.35
C ILE A 112 -6.85 12.97 1.61
N SER A 113 -7.57 12.27 2.49
CA SER A 113 -7.93 12.85 3.78
C SER A 113 -6.70 13.11 4.67
N ASP A 114 -6.81 14.05 5.63
CA ASP A 114 -5.71 14.32 6.55
C ASP A 114 -5.37 13.11 7.42
N GLN A 115 -6.38 12.29 7.76
CA GLN A 115 -6.15 11.04 8.49
C GLN A 115 -5.32 10.06 7.67
N LEU A 116 -5.63 9.88 6.38
CA LEU A 116 -4.90 9.00 5.48
C LEU A 116 -3.48 9.54 5.21
N MET A 117 -3.29 10.86 5.19
CA MET A 117 -1.97 11.48 5.04
C MET A 117 -1.01 11.01 6.14
N TRP A 118 -1.43 10.97 7.41
CA TRP A 118 -0.58 10.50 8.50
C TRP A 118 -0.18 9.04 8.33
N ARG A 119 -1.13 8.22 7.89
CA ARG A 119 -0.88 6.82 7.59
C ARG A 119 0.13 6.65 6.45
N TYR A 120 0.01 7.45 5.40
CA TYR A 120 0.95 7.42 4.27
C TYR A 120 2.33 7.94 4.68
N LEU A 121 2.42 8.97 5.49
CA LEU A 121 3.69 9.45 6.04
C LEU A 121 4.42 8.36 6.83
N GLU A 122 3.73 7.65 7.72
CA GLU A 122 4.34 6.55 8.48
C GLU A 122 4.86 5.40 7.60
N LEU A 123 4.14 5.07 6.53
CA LEU A 123 4.45 3.89 5.71
C LEU A 123 5.36 4.18 4.53
N LEU A 124 5.34 5.40 4.01
CA LEU A 124 5.95 5.72 2.72
C LEU A 124 7.02 6.82 2.79
N SER A 125 6.96 7.73 3.76
CA SER A 125 7.95 8.81 3.87
C SER A 125 9.30 8.30 4.38
N PHE A 126 10.39 8.96 4.00
CA PHE A 126 11.70 8.77 4.59
C PHE A 126 11.94 9.65 5.83
N GLU A 127 10.97 10.50 6.17
CA GLU A 127 11.03 11.29 7.38
C GLU A 127 10.99 10.40 8.64
N SER A 128 11.66 10.86 9.67
CA SER A 128 11.67 10.12 10.93
C SER A 128 10.30 10.14 11.62
N LEU A 129 9.98 9.10 12.37
CA LEU A 129 8.73 9.07 13.16
C LEU A 129 8.65 10.25 14.13
N SER A 130 9.80 10.72 14.67
CA SER A 130 9.85 11.91 15.53
C SER A 130 9.46 13.19 14.78
N THR A 131 9.89 13.33 13.52
CA THR A 131 9.48 14.45 12.65
C THR A 131 7.98 14.42 12.41
N ILE A 132 7.44 13.24 12.07
CA ILE A 132 5.99 13.06 11.82
C ILE A 132 5.19 13.41 13.08
N GLN A 133 5.62 12.96 14.25
CA GLN A 133 4.97 13.28 15.53
C GLN A 133 5.04 14.80 15.85
N THR A 134 6.12 15.46 15.49
CA THR A 134 6.22 16.91 15.62
C THR A 134 5.22 17.61 14.73
N TRP A 135 5.11 17.21 13.47
CA TRP A 135 4.11 17.75 12.55
C TRP A 135 2.66 17.52 13.02
N GLN A 136 2.38 16.36 13.62
CA GLN A 136 1.06 16.09 14.21
C GLN A 136 0.73 17.07 15.33
N LYS A 137 1.70 17.40 16.20
CA LYS A 137 1.52 18.39 17.27
C LYS A 137 1.32 19.80 16.70
N GLU A 138 2.14 20.19 15.72
CA GLU A 138 2.02 21.49 15.06
C GLU A 138 0.64 21.68 14.41
N VAL A 139 0.09 20.61 13.80
CA VAL A 139 -1.26 20.65 13.23
C VAL A 139 -2.31 20.78 14.31
N ALA A 140 -2.16 20.09 15.44
CA ALA A 140 -3.05 20.26 16.58
C ALA A 140 -3.00 21.68 17.19
N GLU A 141 -1.88 22.38 17.03
CA GLU A 141 -1.62 23.76 17.46
C GLU A 141 -2.04 24.81 16.40
N GLY A 142 -2.52 24.36 15.23
CA GLY A 142 -3.09 25.27 14.21
C GLY A 142 -2.32 25.36 12.90
N ARG A 143 -1.22 24.63 12.71
CA ARG A 143 -0.56 24.52 11.40
C ARG A 143 -1.51 23.84 10.40
N ASN A 144 -1.54 24.38 9.18
CA ASN A 144 -2.39 23.81 8.13
C ASN A 144 -1.87 22.43 7.68
N PRO A 145 -2.64 21.35 7.79
CA PRO A 145 -2.22 20.01 7.33
C PRO A 145 -1.91 19.98 5.83
N ARG A 146 -2.47 20.91 5.03
CA ARG A 146 -2.14 21.07 3.62
C ARG A 146 -0.64 21.26 3.38
N ASP A 147 0.05 22.00 4.26
CA ASP A 147 1.48 22.27 4.08
C ASP A 147 2.30 21.00 4.21
N ILE A 148 1.93 20.11 5.15
CA ILE A 148 2.57 18.81 5.33
C ILE A 148 2.25 17.88 4.16
N LYS A 149 1.01 17.93 3.67
CA LYS A 149 0.59 17.16 2.49
C LYS A 149 1.38 17.55 1.24
N ILE A 150 1.68 18.84 1.07
CA ILE A 150 2.55 19.34 0.00
C ILE A 150 3.96 18.77 0.13
N LEU A 151 4.57 18.82 1.32
CA LEU A 151 5.91 18.27 1.56
C LEU A 151 5.95 16.79 1.21
N PHE A 152 4.97 16.03 1.67
CA PHE A 152 4.85 14.60 1.38
C PHE A 152 4.65 14.33 -0.13
N ALA A 153 3.77 15.07 -0.79
CA ALA A 153 3.53 14.90 -2.23
C ALA A 153 4.79 15.21 -3.05
N GLN A 154 5.54 16.26 -2.68
CA GLN A 154 6.81 16.58 -3.32
C GLN A 154 7.86 15.49 -3.09
N GLU A 155 7.95 14.93 -1.87
CA GLU A 155 8.84 13.81 -1.56
C GLU A 155 8.56 12.61 -2.46
N ILE A 156 7.29 12.21 -2.59
CA ILE A 156 6.90 11.05 -3.40
C ILE A 156 7.16 11.30 -4.89
N VAL A 157 6.79 12.48 -5.40
CA VAL A 157 7.08 12.84 -6.81
C VAL A 157 8.59 12.84 -7.07
N ALA A 158 9.40 13.45 -6.20
CA ALA A 158 10.84 13.50 -6.37
C ALA A 158 11.48 12.09 -6.34
N ARG A 159 10.91 11.15 -5.59
CA ARG A 159 11.39 9.75 -5.49
C ARG A 159 11.20 8.95 -6.77
N PHE A 160 10.05 9.11 -7.43
CA PHE A 160 9.71 8.33 -8.63
C PHE A 160 9.97 9.08 -9.94
N HIS A 161 10.20 10.37 -9.88
CA HIS A 161 10.61 11.25 -10.96
C HIS A 161 11.84 12.07 -10.54
N THR A 162 11.79 13.39 -10.67
CA THR A 162 12.90 14.26 -10.27
C THR A 162 12.46 15.36 -9.28
N PRO A 163 13.39 15.94 -8.49
CA PRO A 163 13.09 17.11 -7.65
C PRO A 163 12.55 18.31 -8.45
N ILE A 164 12.97 18.46 -9.70
CA ILE A 164 12.48 19.50 -10.61
C ILE A 164 11.00 19.26 -10.93
N ASP A 165 10.64 18.02 -11.26
CA ASP A 165 9.25 17.64 -11.53
C ASP A 165 8.35 17.86 -10.31
N ALA A 166 8.85 17.58 -9.11
CA ALA A 166 8.12 17.83 -7.87
C ALA A 166 7.81 19.35 -7.69
N THR A 167 8.79 20.21 -8.00
CA THR A 167 8.61 21.66 -7.95
C THR A 167 7.60 22.15 -9.00
N HIS A 168 7.67 21.61 -10.21
CA HIS A 168 6.73 21.94 -11.29
C HIS A 168 5.32 21.45 -10.95
N ALA A 169 5.17 20.23 -10.40
CA ALA A 169 3.87 19.71 -10.00
C ALA A 169 3.20 20.55 -8.91
N LEU A 170 3.97 21.09 -7.95
CA LEU A 170 3.46 22.03 -6.95
C LEU A 170 3.01 23.34 -7.62
N ALA A 171 3.84 23.94 -8.49
CA ALA A 171 3.51 25.20 -9.17
C ALA A 171 2.22 25.07 -10.01
N ASP A 172 2.08 23.97 -10.75
CA ASP A 172 0.89 23.66 -11.53
C ASP A 172 -0.36 23.48 -10.64
N PHE A 173 -0.20 22.75 -9.52
CA PHE A 173 -1.27 22.57 -8.55
C PHE A 173 -1.74 23.92 -7.97
N GLU A 174 -0.81 24.78 -7.55
CA GLU A 174 -1.13 26.10 -7.01
C GLU A 174 -1.80 27.01 -8.05
N THR A 175 -1.34 27.00 -9.29
CA THR A 175 -1.93 27.79 -10.38
C THR A 175 -3.39 27.39 -10.62
N ARG A 176 -3.68 26.10 -10.66
CA ARG A 176 -5.06 25.59 -10.85
C ARG A 176 -5.99 25.99 -9.71
N PHE A 177 -5.54 25.88 -8.47
CA PHE A 177 -6.40 26.09 -7.31
C PHE A 177 -6.46 27.55 -6.82
N LYS A 178 -5.40 28.36 -7.04
CA LYS A 178 -5.42 29.79 -6.68
C LYS A 178 -6.09 30.68 -7.74
N HIS A 179 -5.98 30.32 -9.01
CA HIS A 179 -6.41 31.17 -10.11
C HIS A 179 -7.61 30.64 -10.89
N GLY A 180 -8.18 29.49 -10.52
CA GLY A 180 -9.28 28.87 -11.26
C GLY A 180 -8.93 28.57 -12.73
N ALA A 181 -7.64 28.38 -13.03
CA ALA A 181 -7.18 28.11 -14.39
C ALA A 181 -7.75 26.77 -14.87
N LEU A 182 -8.36 26.78 -16.04
CA LEU A 182 -8.84 25.58 -16.70
C LEU A 182 -7.64 24.68 -17.05
N PRO A 183 -7.80 23.33 -16.97
CA PRO A 183 -6.77 22.41 -17.45
C PRO A 183 -6.47 22.66 -18.93
N ASP A 184 -5.19 22.59 -19.33
CA ASP A 184 -4.75 22.73 -20.71
C ASP A 184 -5.30 21.63 -21.63
N ASP A 185 -5.86 20.57 -21.05
CA ASP A 185 -6.32 19.35 -21.73
C ASP A 185 -7.79 19.05 -21.38
N ILE A 186 -8.69 19.91 -21.84
CA ILE A 186 -10.14 19.64 -21.80
C ILE A 186 -10.49 18.83 -23.05
N ALA A 187 -10.79 17.56 -22.88
CA ALA A 187 -11.32 16.73 -23.96
C ALA A 187 -12.62 17.37 -24.50
N GLU A 188 -12.59 17.90 -25.72
CA GLU A 188 -13.81 18.35 -26.41
C GLU A 188 -14.73 17.15 -26.61
N LYS A 189 -15.88 17.17 -25.95
CA LYS A 189 -16.97 16.27 -26.22
C LYS A 189 -17.85 16.90 -27.28
N ILE A 190 -17.68 16.52 -28.54
CA ILE A 190 -18.61 16.85 -29.62
C ILE A 190 -19.91 16.11 -29.30
N ILE A 191 -20.99 16.88 -29.06
CA ILE A 191 -22.34 16.36 -28.80
C ILE A 191 -23.03 16.12 -30.14
#